data_7aa5f044ff639e2654503210f3488a3b
#
_entry.id   7aa5f044ff639e2654503210f3488a3b
#
_cell.length_a   1.000
_cell.length_b   1.000
_cell.length_c   1.000
_cell.angle_alpha   90.00
_cell.angle_beta   90.00
_cell.angle_gamma   90.00
#
_symmetry.space_group_name_H-M   'P 1'
#
loop_
_entity.id
_entity.type
_entity.pdbx_description
1 polymer ?
#
loop_
_entity_poly.entity_id
_entity_poly.type
_entity_poly.pdbx_seq_one_letter_code
_entity_poly.pdbx_strand_id
1 'polypeptide(L)'
;PGSADWQVIGSTKVSTGTTGRQYYYITPTGVFPNSAQRLGYRALGTKNENGIMGNGTTGMRVWDFGWQWAEKGWLPSRDKVQIRLEMHATDPVYLEQRLGHTASEGCIRIPSSLNVFIDRHGLLDADYEQKAKVDRRFAALLRKDRLVSSIAGLFVVVVDTAGSPPAQPADALKNVDTLHRHAMQG
;
A
#
# COMPACT_ATOMS: atom_id res chain seq x y z
N PRO A 1 14.05 13.29 24.77
CA PRO A 1 13.26 12.51 23.87
C PRO A 1 14.17 12.05 22.74
N GLY A 2 14.47 10.72 22.71
CA GLY A 2 15.42 10.15 21.79
C GLY A 2 14.96 10.30 20.34
N SER A 3 15.91 10.56 19.44
CA SER A 3 15.69 10.41 18.01
C SER A 3 15.24 8.98 17.73
N ALA A 4 14.14 8.81 17.00
CA ALA A 4 13.75 7.49 16.54
C ALA A 4 14.80 7.05 15.51
N ASP A 5 15.60 6.06 15.86
CA ASP A 5 16.57 5.48 14.94
C ASP A 5 15.82 4.56 13.97
N TRP A 6 15.76 4.98 12.71
CA TRP A 6 15.18 4.17 11.63
C TRP A 6 16.21 3.15 11.15
N GLN A 7 15.84 1.88 11.21
CA GLN A 7 16.64 0.81 10.64
C GLN A 7 16.01 0.28 9.36
N VAL A 8 16.77 0.31 8.25
CA VAL A 8 16.35 -0.30 7.00
C VAL A 8 16.51 -1.81 7.12
N ILE A 9 15.40 -2.55 7.04
CA ILE A 9 15.37 -4.03 7.10
C ILE A 9 15.34 -4.67 5.72
N GLY A 10 15.10 -3.90 4.66
CA GLY A 10 15.08 -4.37 3.27
C GLY A 10 14.67 -3.27 2.31
N SER A 11 14.93 -3.48 1.04
CA SER A 11 14.51 -2.60 -0.04
C SER A 11 14.22 -3.38 -1.31
N THR A 12 13.35 -2.84 -2.16
CA THR A 12 13.05 -3.40 -3.48
C THR A 12 12.51 -2.35 -4.42
N LYS A 13 12.52 -2.66 -5.71
CA LYS A 13 11.90 -1.82 -6.73
C LYS A 13 10.39 -1.97 -6.66
N VAL A 14 9.67 -0.85 -6.78
CA VAL A 14 8.21 -0.79 -6.86
C VAL A 14 7.81 0.01 -8.10
N SER A 15 6.54 -0.07 -8.52
CA SER A 15 6.00 0.81 -9.54
C SER A 15 4.82 1.59 -8.99
N THR A 16 4.77 2.85 -9.39
CA THR A 16 3.72 3.82 -9.04
C THR A 16 3.04 4.36 -10.27
N GLY A 17 2.07 5.23 -10.10
CA GLY A 17 1.31 5.85 -11.18
C GLY A 17 2.20 6.65 -12.14
N THR A 18 1.82 6.68 -13.42
CA THR A 18 2.57 7.35 -14.48
C THR A 18 1.84 8.56 -15.04
N THR A 19 2.58 9.38 -15.77
CA THR A 19 2.09 10.55 -16.50
C THR A 19 1.95 10.25 -18.00
N GLY A 20 1.23 11.13 -18.74
CA GLY A 20 1.17 11.11 -20.20
C GLY A 20 0.24 10.08 -20.82
N ARG A 21 -0.36 9.19 -20.05
CA ARG A 21 -1.32 8.19 -20.54
C ARG A 21 -2.70 8.44 -19.94
N GLN A 22 -3.71 8.53 -20.78
CA GLN A 22 -5.10 8.74 -20.36
C GLN A 22 -5.57 7.66 -19.37
N TYR A 23 -6.28 8.07 -18.34
CA TYR A 23 -6.73 7.25 -17.20
C TYR A 23 -5.63 6.69 -16.30
N TYR A 24 -4.40 7.20 -16.43
CA TYR A 24 -3.33 6.92 -15.49
C TYR A 24 -3.17 8.10 -14.52
N TYR A 25 -3.13 7.80 -13.25
CA TYR A 25 -3.09 8.77 -12.17
C TYR A 25 -1.72 8.76 -11.51
N ILE A 26 -1.28 9.90 -11.00
CA ILE A 26 -0.07 9.96 -10.18
C ILE A 26 -0.42 9.38 -8.81
N THR A 27 0.38 8.42 -8.33
CA THR A 27 0.19 7.87 -6.99
C THR A 27 0.28 8.99 -5.96
N PRO A 28 -0.74 9.20 -5.12
CA PRO A 28 -0.71 10.26 -4.13
C PRO A 28 0.39 10.01 -3.09
N THR A 29 1.05 11.08 -2.67
CA THR A 29 1.96 11.07 -1.53
C THR A 29 1.18 11.23 -0.23
N GLY A 30 1.68 10.66 0.86
CA GLY A 30 1.03 10.73 2.16
C GLY A 30 1.28 9.51 3.03
N VAL A 31 0.52 9.44 4.12
CA VAL A 31 0.53 8.33 5.09
C VAL A 31 -0.80 7.60 4.98
N PHE A 32 -0.76 6.34 4.60
CA PHE A 32 -1.94 5.53 4.30
C PHE A 32 -2.08 4.38 5.31
N PRO A 33 -3.09 4.41 6.18
CA PRO A 33 -3.31 3.35 7.16
C PRO A 33 -3.96 2.12 6.53
N ASN A 34 -3.44 0.94 6.88
CA ASN A 34 -4.12 -0.34 6.69
C ASN A 34 -4.95 -0.64 7.94
N SER A 35 -6.03 0.12 8.14
CA SER A 35 -6.86 0.03 9.34
C SER A 35 -8.02 -0.95 9.18
N ALA A 36 -8.54 -1.45 10.31
CA ALA A 36 -9.72 -2.32 10.35
C ALA A 36 -11.04 -1.63 9.95
N GLN A 37 -11.00 -0.37 9.58
CA GLN A 37 -12.13 0.31 8.94
C GLN A 37 -12.39 -0.20 7.51
N ARG A 38 -11.40 -0.80 6.87
CA ARG A 38 -11.48 -1.38 5.53
C ARG A 38 -10.91 -2.80 5.54
N LEU A 39 -11.63 -3.68 4.89
CA LEU A 39 -11.14 -5.02 4.66
C LEU A 39 -10.48 -5.07 3.27
N GLY A 40 -9.18 -5.33 3.24
CA GLY A 40 -8.49 -5.68 2.00
C GLY A 40 -8.95 -7.05 1.47
N TYR A 41 -8.31 -7.55 0.45
CA TYR A 41 -8.69 -8.82 -0.14
C TYR A 41 -7.48 -9.62 -0.64
N ARG A 42 -7.74 -10.81 -1.15
CA ARG A 42 -6.74 -11.63 -1.85
C ARG A 42 -7.04 -11.66 -3.34
N ALA A 43 -5.99 -11.48 -4.13
CA ALA A 43 -6.09 -11.53 -5.59
C ALA A 43 -6.68 -12.86 -6.04
N LEU A 44 -7.56 -12.80 -7.02
CA LEU A 44 -8.17 -14.00 -7.63
C LEU A 44 -7.25 -14.65 -8.68
N GLY A 45 -6.18 -13.97 -9.10
CA GLY A 45 -5.32 -14.42 -10.20
C GLY A 45 -6.00 -14.34 -11.56
N THR A 46 -7.08 -13.55 -11.66
CA THR A 46 -7.81 -13.36 -12.93
C THR A 46 -6.91 -12.66 -13.94
N LYS A 47 -6.88 -13.21 -15.14
CA LYS A 47 -6.17 -12.63 -16.27
C LYS A 47 -7.07 -11.69 -17.05
N ASN A 48 -6.52 -10.58 -17.48
CA ASN A 48 -7.19 -9.69 -18.44
C ASN A 48 -7.15 -10.27 -19.88
N GLU A 49 -7.67 -9.53 -20.85
CA GLU A 49 -7.68 -9.89 -22.27
C GLU A 49 -6.26 -10.19 -22.85
N ASN A 50 -5.21 -9.63 -22.25
CA ASN A 50 -3.83 -9.83 -22.65
C ASN A 50 -3.15 -10.97 -21.85
N GLY A 51 -3.90 -11.74 -21.08
CA GLY A 51 -3.38 -12.84 -20.28
C GLY A 51 -2.61 -12.40 -19.02
N ILE A 52 -2.71 -11.15 -18.61
CA ILE A 52 -1.94 -10.54 -17.52
C ILE A 52 -2.77 -10.51 -16.21
N MET A 53 -2.17 -10.94 -15.12
CA MET A 53 -2.74 -10.88 -13.77
C MET A 53 -2.40 -9.52 -13.12
N GLY A 54 -3.35 -8.58 -13.13
CA GLY A 54 -3.12 -7.21 -12.64
C GLY A 54 -2.68 -7.13 -11.18
N ASN A 55 -3.30 -7.91 -10.30
CA ASN A 55 -3.06 -7.90 -8.84
C ASN A 55 -2.20 -9.08 -8.35
N GLY A 56 -1.43 -9.70 -9.26
CA GLY A 56 -0.60 -10.86 -8.96
C GLY A 56 -1.34 -12.19 -9.05
N THR A 57 -0.69 -13.24 -8.61
CA THR A 57 -1.24 -14.59 -8.64
C THR A 57 -2.31 -14.79 -7.56
N THR A 58 -3.12 -15.84 -7.72
CA THR A 58 -4.17 -16.20 -6.77
C THR A 58 -3.66 -16.23 -5.33
N GLY A 59 -4.40 -15.61 -4.42
CA GLY A 59 -4.13 -15.62 -3.00
C GLY A 59 -3.14 -14.52 -2.54
N MET A 60 -2.50 -13.78 -3.44
CA MET A 60 -1.67 -12.63 -3.07
C MET A 60 -2.48 -11.56 -2.36
N ARG A 61 -1.88 -10.91 -1.36
CA ARG A 61 -2.52 -9.89 -0.57
C ARG A 61 -2.70 -8.61 -1.36
N VAL A 62 -3.87 -7.98 -1.23
CA VAL A 62 -4.14 -6.62 -1.70
C VAL A 62 -4.50 -5.78 -0.47
N TRP A 63 -3.68 -4.77 -0.18
CA TRP A 63 -3.93 -3.78 0.86
C TRP A 63 -4.69 -2.62 0.24
N ASP A 64 -5.84 -2.29 0.80
CA ASP A 64 -6.76 -1.28 0.30
C ASP A 64 -6.74 -0.05 1.23
N PHE A 65 -6.23 1.05 0.73
CA PHE A 65 -6.15 2.31 1.45
C PHE A 65 -7.35 3.23 1.20
N GLY A 66 -8.36 2.74 0.48
CA GLY A 66 -9.60 3.45 0.18
C GLY A 66 -9.47 4.52 -0.90
N TRP A 67 -10.43 5.41 -0.93
CA TRP A 67 -10.50 6.51 -1.88
C TRP A 67 -9.53 7.61 -1.51
N GLN A 68 -8.64 7.96 -2.43
CA GLN A 68 -7.60 8.97 -2.26
C GLN A 68 -7.63 9.95 -3.43
N TRP A 69 -7.36 11.22 -3.15
CA TRP A 69 -7.24 12.24 -4.19
C TRP A 69 -5.92 12.07 -4.93
N ALA A 70 -6.00 11.84 -6.23
CA ALA A 70 -4.86 11.67 -7.13
C ALA A 70 -4.95 12.64 -8.31
N GLU A 71 -3.82 13.02 -8.84
CA GLU A 71 -3.74 13.88 -10.02
C GLU A 71 -3.90 13.07 -11.30
N LYS A 72 -4.65 13.60 -12.25
CA LYS A 72 -4.74 13.06 -13.62
C LYS A 72 -3.41 13.26 -14.33
N GLY A 73 -2.62 12.19 -14.44
CA GLY A 73 -1.27 12.24 -14.99
C GLY A 73 -1.16 12.71 -16.43
N TRP A 74 -2.25 12.69 -17.18
CA TRP A 74 -2.31 13.07 -18.61
C TRP A 74 -2.76 14.51 -18.87
N LEU A 75 -3.24 15.23 -17.85
CA LEU A 75 -3.66 16.62 -17.98
C LEU A 75 -2.56 17.58 -17.50
N PRO A 76 -2.23 18.61 -18.26
CA PRO A 76 -1.32 19.67 -17.80
C PRO A 76 -1.81 20.36 -16.52
N SER A 77 -3.13 20.53 -16.37
CA SER A 77 -3.78 21.13 -15.19
C SER A 77 -3.62 20.32 -13.91
N ARG A 78 -3.27 19.03 -14.02
CA ARG A 78 -3.19 18.11 -12.87
C ARG A 78 -4.46 18.08 -12.02
N ASP A 79 -5.63 18.20 -12.67
CA ASP A 79 -6.92 18.07 -12.00
C ASP A 79 -6.96 16.80 -11.14
N LYS A 80 -7.54 16.94 -9.96
CA LYS A 80 -7.62 15.83 -9.00
C LYS A 80 -8.93 15.07 -9.15
N VAL A 81 -8.86 13.78 -8.91
CA VAL A 81 -10.00 12.87 -8.84
C VAL A 81 -9.76 11.83 -7.74
N GLN A 82 -10.81 11.25 -7.22
CA GLN A 82 -10.67 10.15 -6.28
C GLN A 82 -10.41 8.84 -7.02
N ILE A 83 -9.34 8.16 -6.62
CA ILE A 83 -9.03 6.79 -7.04
C ILE A 83 -9.03 5.85 -5.84
N ARG A 84 -9.30 4.58 -6.06
CA ARG A 84 -9.07 3.55 -5.07
C ARG A 84 -7.58 3.26 -5.01
N LEU A 85 -6.91 3.67 -3.93
CA LEU A 85 -5.48 3.42 -3.77
C LEU A 85 -5.28 2.04 -3.14
N GLU A 86 -4.53 1.21 -3.83
CA GLU A 86 -4.18 -0.13 -3.37
C GLU A 86 -2.67 -0.36 -3.48
N MET A 87 -2.16 -1.27 -2.64
CA MET A 87 -0.83 -1.86 -2.79
C MET A 87 -0.99 -3.36 -3.01
N HIS A 88 -0.42 -3.88 -4.08
CA HIS A 88 -0.59 -5.26 -4.49
C HIS A 88 0.62 -5.78 -5.26
N ALA A 89 0.74 -7.10 -5.40
CA ALA A 89 1.68 -7.69 -6.33
C ALA A 89 1.27 -7.42 -7.78
N THR A 90 2.10 -7.79 -8.70
CA THR A 90 1.81 -7.72 -10.13
C THR A 90 2.07 -9.07 -10.79
N ASP A 91 1.80 -9.19 -12.09
CA ASP A 91 2.08 -10.41 -12.84
C ASP A 91 3.59 -10.74 -12.78
N PRO A 92 3.97 -11.90 -12.24
CA PRO A 92 5.38 -12.25 -12.03
C PRO A 92 6.14 -12.51 -13.34
N VAL A 93 5.43 -12.81 -14.43
CA VAL A 93 6.04 -13.14 -15.73
C VAL A 93 6.17 -11.90 -16.60
N TYR A 94 5.11 -11.09 -16.68
CA TYR A 94 5.04 -10.00 -17.65
C TYR A 94 5.32 -8.62 -17.06
N LEU A 95 5.02 -8.39 -15.78
CA LEU A 95 5.06 -7.04 -15.20
C LEU A 95 6.10 -6.88 -14.09
N GLU A 96 6.49 -7.93 -13.38
CA GLU A 96 7.43 -7.80 -12.26
C GLU A 96 8.80 -7.31 -12.71
N GLN A 97 9.24 -7.67 -13.91
CA GLN A 97 10.48 -7.17 -14.53
C GLN A 97 10.44 -5.65 -14.85
N ARG A 98 9.26 -5.03 -14.85
CA ARG A 98 9.06 -3.60 -15.08
C ARG A 98 9.00 -2.76 -13.82
N LEU A 99 9.17 -3.38 -12.65
CA LEU A 99 9.22 -2.66 -11.39
C LEU A 99 10.44 -1.74 -11.34
N GLY A 100 10.29 -0.59 -10.67
CA GLY A 100 11.30 0.47 -10.62
C GLY A 100 10.99 1.64 -11.55
N HIS A 101 9.86 1.60 -12.25
CA HIS A 101 9.39 2.68 -13.13
C HIS A 101 7.97 3.09 -12.77
N THR A 102 7.60 4.33 -13.09
CA THR A 102 6.22 4.78 -13.03
C THR A 102 5.45 4.13 -14.18
N ALA A 103 4.57 3.16 -13.87
CA ALA A 103 3.91 2.34 -14.88
C ALA A 103 2.51 1.86 -14.49
N SER A 104 2.02 2.22 -13.29
CA SER A 104 0.69 1.81 -12.83
C SER A 104 -0.36 2.87 -13.16
N GLU A 105 -1.62 2.50 -12.97
CA GLU A 105 -2.77 3.41 -13.08
C GLU A 105 -3.00 4.24 -11.80
N GLY A 106 -2.06 4.22 -10.87
CA GLY A 106 -2.11 4.94 -9.60
C GLY A 106 -1.82 4.06 -8.38
N CYS A 107 -2.07 2.76 -8.44
CA CYS A 107 -1.76 1.82 -7.37
C CYS A 107 -0.24 1.60 -7.19
N ILE A 108 0.15 1.13 -6.00
CA ILE A 108 1.53 0.76 -5.69
C ILE A 108 1.71 -0.72 -6.05
N ARG A 109 2.52 -0.99 -7.07
CA ARG A 109 2.87 -2.36 -7.47
C ARG A 109 4.17 -2.77 -6.82
N ILE A 110 4.15 -3.89 -6.12
CA ILE A 110 5.31 -4.48 -5.43
C ILE A 110 5.64 -5.86 -6.02
N PRO A 111 6.88 -6.36 -5.88
CA PRO A 111 7.19 -7.73 -6.30
C PRO A 111 6.47 -8.75 -5.44
N SER A 112 6.21 -9.92 -6.03
CA SER A 112 5.54 -11.05 -5.37
C SER A 112 6.26 -11.48 -4.09
N SER A 113 7.58 -11.44 -4.10
CA SER A 113 8.41 -11.76 -2.92
C SER A 113 8.16 -10.82 -1.74
N LEU A 114 8.08 -9.49 -2.00
CA LEU A 114 7.78 -8.52 -0.96
C LEU A 114 6.32 -8.66 -0.48
N ASN A 115 5.38 -8.93 -1.38
CA ASN A 115 3.99 -9.17 -1.03
C ASN A 115 3.86 -10.34 -0.03
N VAL A 116 4.48 -11.48 -0.36
CA VAL A 116 4.50 -12.65 0.51
C VAL A 116 5.20 -12.36 1.83
N PHE A 117 6.30 -11.62 1.82
CA PHE A 117 7.03 -11.25 3.01
C PHE A 117 6.19 -10.41 3.98
N ILE A 118 5.58 -9.32 3.48
CA ILE A 118 4.72 -8.44 4.29
C ILE A 118 3.53 -9.22 4.86
N ASP A 119 2.85 -10.01 4.02
CA ASP A 119 1.67 -10.79 4.39
C ASP A 119 2.00 -11.91 5.40
N ARG A 120 3.11 -12.62 5.19
CA ARG A 120 3.53 -13.70 6.09
C ARG A 120 3.97 -13.19 7.46
N HIS A 121 4.61 -12.05 7.52
CA HIS A 121 5.08 -11.45 8.77
C HIS A 121 4.07 -10.45 9.37
N GLY A 122 2.91 -10.25 8.73
CA GLY A 122 1.86 -9.36 9.21
C GLY A 122 2.34 -7.92 9.40
N LEU A 123 3.32 -7.46 8.60
CA LEU A 123 4.02 -6.19 8.86
C LEU A 123 3.11 -4.95 8.81
N LEU A 124 1.97 -5.04 8.14
CA LEU A 124 0.98 -3.97 8.06
C LEU A 124 -0.34 -4.33 8.77
N ASP A 125 -0.39 -5.45 9.47
CA ASP A 125 -1.63 -6.04 9.96
C ASP A 125 -1.85 -5.84 11.47
N ALA A 126 -1.18 -4.89 12.13
CA ALA A 126 -1.32 -4.67 13.57
C ALA A 126 -2.79 -4.50 14.00
N ASP A 127 -3.56 -3.68 13.28
CA ASP A 127 -4.98 -3.45 13.55
C ASP A 127 -5.86 -4.64 13.14
N TYR A 128 -5.49 -5.32 12.04
CA TYR A 128 -6.19 -6.52 11.57
C TYR A 128 -6.07 -7.68 12.55
N GLU A 129 -4.94 -7.86 13.22
CA GLU A 129 -4.76 -8.90 14.24
C GLU A 129 -5.70 -8.69 15.43
N GLN A 130 -5.94 -7.45 15.83
CA GLN A 130 -6.90 -7.16 16.89
C GLN A 130 -8.33 -7.40 16.41
N LYS A 131 -8.66 -6.93 15.20
CA LYS A 131 -10.00 -7.08 14.64
C LYS A 131 -10.35 -8.55 14.35
N ALA A 132 -9.39 -9.36 13.95
CA ALA A 132 -9.58 -10.79 13.66
C ALA A 132 -10.05 -11.60 14.87
N LYS A 133 -9.83 -11.11 16.09
CA LYS A 133 -10.31 -11.77 17.32
C LYS A 133 -11.84 -11.75 17.43
N VAL A 134 -12.49 -10.77 16.80
CA VAL A 134 -13.93 -10.54 16.89
C VAL A 134 -14.67 -10.53 15.53
N ASP A 135 -13.94 -10.50 14.42
CA ASP A 135 -14.49 -10.49 13.08
C ASP A 135 -13.85 -11.56 12.19
N ARG A 136 -14.64 -12.58 11.84
CA ARG A 136 -14.20 -13.73 11.03
C ARG A 136 -13.69 -13.33 9.64
N ARG A 137 -14.14 -12.20 9.07
CA ARG A 137 -13.69 -11.75 7.74
C ARG A 137 -12.22 -11.37 7.79
N PHE A 138 -11.78 -10.67 8.84
CA PHE A 138 -10.38 -10.34 9.06
C PHE A 138 -9.57 -11.61 9.36
N ALA A 139 -10.07 -12.50 10.21
CA ALA A 139 -9.41 -13.78 10.49
C ALA A 139 -9.21 -14.64 9.22
N ALA A 140 -10.21 -14.66 8.31
CA ALA A 140 -10.12 -15.38 7.05
C ALA A 140 -9.14 -14.75 6.05
N LEU A 141 -8.94 -13.42 6.12
CA LEU A 141 -8.01 -12.72 5.25
C LEU A 141 -6.55 -12.94 5.66
N LEU A 142 -6.26 -13.00 6.95
CA LEU A 142 -4.92 -13.23 7.47
C LEU A 142 -4.44 -14.66 7.17
N ARG A 143 -3.17 -14.80 6.85
CA ARG A 143 -2.58 -16.13 6.61
C ARG A 143 -2.62 -16.99 7.87
N LYS A 144 -2.94 -18.27 7.70
CA LYS A 144 -2.94 -19.23 8.82
C LYS A 144 -1.52 -19.55 9.32
N ASP A 145 -0.54 -19.50 8.40
CA ASP A 145 0.88 -19.77 8.65
C ASP A 145 1.71 -18.50 8.89
N ARG A 146 1.05 -17.38 9.23
CA ARG A 146 1.75 -16.11 9.47
C ARG A 146 2.57 -16.14 10.74
N LEU A 147 3.67 -15.42 10.70
CA LEU A 147 4.55 -15.16 11.81
C LEU A 147 4.30 -13.72 12.27
N VAL A 148 3.46 -13.55 13.28
CA VAL A 148 3.10 -12.20 13.77
C VAL A 148 4.35 -11.49 14.26
N SER A 149 4.69 -10.38 13.61
CA SER A 149 5.87 -9.60 13.95
C SER A 149 5.59 -8.67 15.13
N SER A 150 6.56 -8.57 16.05
CA SER A 150 6.51 -7.59 17.14
C SER A 150 6.69 -6.14 16.65
N ILE A 151 7.18 -5.96 15.41
CA ILE A 151 7.34 -4.65 14.76
C ILE A 151 6.23 -4.36 13.75
N ALA A 152 5.13 -5.12 13.78
CA ALA A 152 3.99 -4.87 12.91
C ALA A 152 3.45 -3.46 13.12
N GLY A 153 3.25 -2.76 12.01
CA GLY A 153 2.63 -1.43 11.96
C GLY A 153 1.32 -1.46 11.20
N LEU A 154 0.86 -0.28 10.81
CA LEU A 154 -0.35 -0.11 10.01
C LEU A 154 -0.23 0.96 8.92
N PHE A 155 0.93 1.54 8.71
CA PHE A 155 1.07 2.64 7.76
C PHE A 155 1.97 2.29 6.59
N VAL A 156 1.54 2.70 5.40
CA VAL A 156 2.40 2.86 4.23
C VAL A 156 2.62 4.35 4.00
N VAL A 157 3.86 4.77 3.89
CA VAL A 157 4.23 6.16 3.62
C VAL A 157 4.73 6.25 2.19
N VAL A 158 4.09 7.11 1.40
CA VAL A 158 4.49 7.41 0.02
C VAL A 158 5.08 8.80 -0.02
N VAL A 159 6.31 8.91 -0.49
CA VAL A 159 7.02 10.18 -0.63
C VAL A 159 7.49 10.37 -2.07
N ASP A 160 7.50 11.62 -2.53
CA ASP A 160 8.14 11.99 -3.79
C ASP A 160 9.54 12.54 -3.47
N THR A 161 10.55 11.81 -3.92
CA THR A 161 11.96 12.20 -3.71
C THR A 161 12.52 13.05 -4.85
N ALA A 162 11.76 13.28 -5.93
CA ALA A 162 12.15 14.16 -7.03
C ALA A 162 11.87 15.64 -6.74
N GLY A 163 11.02 15.92 -5.74
CA GLY A 163 10.74 17.25 -5.21
C GLY A 163 11.65 17.63 -4.04
N SER A 164 11.35 18.76 -3.39
CA SER A 164 12.05 19.17 -2.15
C SER A 164 12.10 18.03 -1.14
N PRO A 165 13.18 17.90 -0.35
CA PRO A 165 13.28 16.84 0.63
C PRO A 165 12.02 16.81 1.48
N PRO A 166 11.48 15.60 1.79
CA PRO A 166 10.26 15.49 2.59
C PRO A 166 10.47 16.26 3.91
N ALA A 167 9.43 17.01 4.32
CA ALA A 167 9.41 17.58 5.66
C ALA A 167 9.82 16.50 6.66
N GLN A 168 10.66 16.85 7.62
CA GLN A 168 11.28 15.85 8.50
C GLN A 168 10.23 14.93 9.11
N PRO A 169 10.53 13.64 9.34
CA PRO A 169 9.58 12.63 9.86
C PRO A 169 8.81 13.05 11.12
N ALA A 170 9.33 14.02 11.87
CA ALA A 170 8.69 14.61 13.05
C ALA A 170 7.31 15.24 12.76
N ASP A 171 7.07 15.77 11.56
CA ASP A 171 5.79 16.40 11.23
C ASP A 171 4.76 15.39 10.72
N ALA A 172 5.19 14.29 10.12
CA ALA A 172 4.31 13.16 9.77
C ALA A 172 3.80 12.44 11.04
N LEU A 173 4.63 12.33 12.08
CA LEU A 173 4.28 11.70 13.34
C LEU A 173 3.28 12.52 14.18
N LYS A 174 3.27 13.83 14.09
CA LYS A 174 2.28 14.70 14.78
C LYS A 174 0.86 14.44 14.30
N ASN A 175 0.69 14.13 13.00
CA ASN A 175 -0.62 13.77 12.44
C ASN A 175 -1.08 12.36 12.87
N VAL A 176 -0.16 11.43 13.13
CA VAL A 176 -0.44 10.08 13.60
C VAL A 176 -0.99 10.10 15.04
N ASP A 177 -0.39 10.90 15.92
CA ASP A 177 -0.86 11.07 17.31
C ASP A 177 -2.25 11.69 17.38
N THR A 178 -2.58 12.58 16.46
CA THR A 178 -3.92 13.20 16.39
C THR A 178 -4.97 12.19 15.92
N LEU A 179 -4.64 11.35 14.95
CA LEU A 179 -5.52 10.28 14.46
C LEU A 179 -5.73 9.20 15.52
N HIS A 180 -4.70 8.86 16.28
CA HIS A 180 -4.80 7.87 17.37
C HIS A 180 -5.69 8.37 18.52
N ARG A 181 -5.60 9.66 18.89
CA ARG A 181 -6.45 10.25 19.93
C ARG A 181 -7.92 10.31 19.53
N HIS A 182 -8.25 10.56 18.25
CA HIS A 182 -9.63 10.55 17.77
C HIS A 182 -10.22 9.14 17.67
N ALA A 183 -9.42 8.12 17.45
CA ALA A 183 -9.86 6.73 17.39
C ALA A 183 -10.14 6.12 18.79
N MET A 184 -9.61 6.73 19.85
CA MET A 184 -9.80 6.26 21.24
C MET A 184 -10.95 6.97 21.98
N GLN A 185 -11.57 7.99 21.38
CA GLN A 185 -12.66 8.79 21.97
C GLN A 185 -14.03 8.58 21.31
N GLY A 186 -14.18 7.58 20.40
CA GLY A 186 -15.44 7.24 19.73
C GLY A 186 -15.96 5.85 20.10
#